data_8ae900add32977468802e30c1343026b
#
_entry.id   8ae900add32977468802e30c1343026b
#
_cell.length_a   1.000
_cell.length_b   1.000
_cell.length_c   1.000
_cell.angle_alpha   90.00
_cell.angle_beta   90.00
_cell.angle_gamma   90.00
#
_symmetry.space_group_name_H-M   'P 1'
#
loop_
_entity.id
_entity.type
_entity.pdbx_description
1 polymer ?
#
loop_
_entity_poly.entity_id
_entity_poly.type
_entity_poly.pdbx_seq_one_letter_code
_entity_poly.pdbx_strand_id
1 'polypeptide(L)'
;MCFVCRTGLRAFRRTRQLMKKIEAVIKPFKLDEVKEALQEIGLQGITVTEAKGFGRQKGHTELYRGAEYVVDFLPKVKIEVVTTDDMLQKALDAIQKAAKTGRIGDGKIFVSTIDNAIRIRTGESGNDAV
;
A
#
# COMPACT_ATOMS: atom_id res chain seq x y z
N MET A 1 -19.35 -19.37 37.23
CA MET A 1 -19.49 -17.97 36.85
C MET A 1 -18.48 -17.48 35.82
N CYS A 2 -17.28 -18.01 35.78
CA CYS A 2 -16.30 -17.64 34.73
C CYS A 2 -16.50 -18.33 33.37
N PHE A 3 -17.39 -19.30 33.29
CA PHE A 3 -17.59 -20.06 32.05
C PHE A 3 -18.22 -19.27 30.92
N VAL A 4 -19.13 -18.35 31.20
CA VAL A 4 -19.83 -17.56 30.20
C VAL A 4 -18.89 -16.54 29.57
N CYS A 5 -17.99 -15.94 30.34
CA CYS A 5 -17.00 -14.98 29.84
C CYS A 5 -15.95 -15.63 28.92
N ARG A 6 -15.58 -16.89 29.19
CA ARG A 6 -14.62 -17.60 28.34
C ARG A 6 -15.20 -17.98 26.98
N THR A 7 -16.46 -18.35 26.94
CA THR A 7 -17.14 -18.71 25.69
C THR A 7 -17.35 -17.48 24.80
N GLY A 8 -17.71 -16.34 25.39
CA GLY A 8 -17.89 -15.09 24.67
C GLY A 8 -16.59 -14.57 24.07
N LEU A 9 -15.47 -14.66 24.78
CA LEU A 9 -14.17 -14.25 24.29
C LEU A 9 -13.67 -15.11 23.13
N ARG A 10 -13.95 -16.41 23.14
CA ARG A 10 -13.57 -17.29 22.04
C ARG A 10 -14.40 -17.06 20.78
N ALA A 11 -15.69 -16.80 20.93
CA ALA A 11 -16.57 -16.48 19.80
C ALA A 11 -16.17 -15.14 19.16
N PHE A 12 -15.80 -14.15 19.96
CA PHE A 12 -15.37 -12.85 19.47
C PHE A 12 -14.06 -12.93 18.66
N ARG A 13 -13.13 -13.80 19.07
CA ARG A 13 -11.86 -13.98 18.33
C ARG A 13 -12.04 -14.66 16.96
N ARG A 14 -13.06 -15.49 16.79
CA ARG A 14 -13.33 -16.19 15.52
C ARG A 14 -13.89 -15.30 14.43
N THR A 15 -14.52 -14.18 14.77
CA THR A 15 -15.16 -13.29 13.82
C THR A 15 -14.27 -12.13 13.38
N ARG A 16 -13.05 -12.03 13.92
CA ARG A 16 -12.14 -10.94 13.59
C ARG A 16 -11.38 -11.28 12.30
N GLN A 17 -12.01 -10.97 11.17
CA GLN A 17 -11.31 -10.97 9.90
C GLN A 17 -10.42 -9.74 9.86
N LEU A 18 -9.13 -9.98 9.68
CA LEU A 18 -8.14 -8.91 9.63
C LEU A 18 -8.08 -8.34 8.22
N MET A 19 -8.04 -7.02 8.15
CA MET A 19 -7.78 -6.29 6.92
C MET A 19 -6.34 -5.82 6.91
N LYS A 20 -5.75 -5.69 5.74
CA LYS A 20 -4.40 -5.21 5.57
C LYS A 20 -4.38 -3.96 4.71
N LYS A 21 -3.55 -3.03 5.11
CA LYS A 21 -3.24 -1.85 4.32
C LYS A 21 -1.88 -2.04 3.66
N ILE A 22 -1.84 -1.87 2.36
CA ILE A 22 -0.61 -1.91 1.59
C ILE A 22 -0.26 -0.49 1.21
N GLU A 23 0.94 -0.07 1.57
CA GLU A 23 1.52 1.18 1.11
C GLU A 23 2.71 0.85 0.22
N ALA A 24 2.65 1.20 -1.04
CA ALA A 24 3.73 0.97 -1.99
C ALA A 24 4.29 2.31 -2.46
N VAL A 25 5.57 2.52 -2.22
CA VAL A 25 6.28 3.69 -2.75
C VAL A 25 7.05 3.23 -3.97
N ILE A 26 6.67 3.74 -5.13
CA ILE A 26 7.17 3.27 -6.44
C ILE A 26 7.68 4.43 -7.29
N LYS A 27 8.37 4.10 -8.36
CA LYS A 27 8.75 5.09 -9.39
C LYS A 27 7.50 5.60 -10.11
N PRO A 28 7.39 6.90 -10.40
CA PRO A 28 6.17 7.48 -10.97
C PRO A 28 5.73 6.85 -12.30
N PHE A 29 6.67 6.48 -13.16
CA PHE A 29 6.33 5.91 -14.47
C PHE A 29 5.79 4.48 -14.40
N LYS A 30 5.84 3.85 -13.22
CA LYS A 30 5.28 2.51 -12.99
C LYS A 30 3.83 2.53 -12.48
N LEU A 31 3.28 3.72 -12.24
CA LEU A 31 1.95 3.84 -11.66
C LEU A 31 0.87 3.14 -12.49
N ASP A 32 0.86 3.37 -13.80
CA ASP A 32 -0.18 2.79 -14.67
C ASP A 32 -0.10 1.26 -14.71
N GLU A 33 1.09 0.70 -14.75
CA GLU A 33 1.30 -0.74 -14.74
C GLU A 33 0.81 -1.37 -13.43
N VAL A 34 1.11 -0.73 -12.30
CA VAL A 34 0.66 -1.20 -10.98
C VAL A 34 -0.87 -1.10 -10.87
N LYS A 35 -1.44 0.00 -11.32
CA LYS A 35 -2.89 0.19 -11.34
C LYS A 35 -3.59 -0.91 -12.14
N GLU A 36 -3.12 -1.19 -13.33
CA GLU A 36 -3.67 -2.25 -14.18
C GLU A 36 -3.54 -3.63 -13.53
N ALA A 37 -2.38 -3.93 -12.94
CA ALA A 37 -2.15 -5.19 -12.26
C ALA A 37 -3.10 -5.39 -11.08
N LEU A 38 -3.37 -4.34 -10.31
CA LEU A 38 -4.32 -4.41 -9.19
C LEU A 38 -5.76 -4.56 -9.66
N GLN A 39 -6.12 -3.91 -10.75
CA GLN A 39 -7.46 -4.06 -11.35
C GLN A 39 -7.70 -5.47 -11.87
N GLU A 40 -6.70 -6.11 -12.45
CA GLU A 40 -6.79 -7.49 -12.96
C GLU A 40 -7.14 -8.50 -11.86
N ILE A 41 -6.64 -8.28 -10.65
CA ILE A 41 -6.96 -9.17 -9.53
C ILE A 41 -8.22 -8.77 -8.76
N GLY A 42 -8.93 -7.74 -9.23
CA GLY A 42 -10.22 -7.32 -8.67
C GLY A 42 -10.18 -6.22 -7.63
N LEU A 43 -9.03 -5.60 -7.40
CA LEU A 43 -8.91 -4.47 -6.48
C LEU A 43 -9.14 -3.16 -7.22
N GLN A 44 -10.12 -2.37 -6.77
CA GLN A 44 -10.53 -1.14 -7.44
C GLN A 44 -10.27 0.13 -6.62
N GLY A 45 -10.24 0.01 -5.31
CA GLY A 45 -10.06 1.16 -4.43
C GLY A 45 -8.59 1.48 -4.17
N ILE A 46 -8.01 2.33 -5.00
CA ILE A 46 -6.60 2.73 -4.92
C ILE A 46 -6.52 4.21 -4.63
N THR A 47 -5.75 4.59 -3.61
CA THR A 47 -5.43 5.98 -3.32
C THR A 47 -3.99 6.26 -3.75
N VAL A 48 -3.79 7.31 -4.50
CA VAL A 48 -2.48 7.68 -5.04
C VAL A 48 -2.08 9.06 -4.52
N THR A 49 -0.87 9.14 -4.00
CA THR A 49 -0.30 10.39 -3.50
C THR A 49 1.07 10.60 -4.12
N GLU A 50 1.34 11.80 -4.61
CA GLU A 50 2.68 12.17 -5.04
C GLU A 50 3.56 12.38 -3.81
N ALA A 51 4.77 11.83 -3.86
CA ALA A 51 5.72 11.88 -2.76
C ALA A 51 7.12 12.16 -3.29
N LYS A 52 8.00 12.57 -2.38
CA LYS A 52 9.43 12.70 -2.66
C LYS A 52 10.20 11.73 -1.80
N GLY A 53 11.08 10.97 -2.41
CA GLY A 53 11.87 9.99 -1.71
C GLY A 53 13.33 10.38 -1.60
N PHE A 54 13.93 10.04 -0.47
CA PHE A 54 15.35 10.11 -0.25
C PHE A 54 15.82 8.72 0.15
N GLY A 55 16.85 8.22 -0.52
CA GLY A 55 17.34 6.88 -0.25
C GLY A 55 18.64 6.57 -0.96
N ARG A 56 18.87 5.27 -1.22
CA ARG A 56 20.11 4.81 -1.90
C ARG A 56 20.24 5.29 -3.33
N GLN A 57 19.13 5.58 -4.00
CA GLN A 57 19.14 6.21 -5.30
C GLN A 57 19.55 7.66 -5.10
N LYS A 58 20.82 7.96 -5.34
CA LYS A 58 21.31 9.34 -5.27
C LYS A 58 20.64 10.17 -6.35
N GLY A 59 20.27 11.38 -6.00
CA GLY A 59 19.78 12.34 -6.97
C GLY A 59 20.83 12.68 -8.01
N HIS A 60 20.38 13.14 -9.15
CA HIS A 60 21.26 13.65 -10.18
C HIS A 60 21.74 15.06 -9.84
N THR A 61 22.89 15.43 -10.39
CA THR A 61 23.42 16.78 -10.25
C THR A 61 22.72 17.71 -11.24
N GLU A 62 22.25 18.86 -10.74
CA GLU A 62 21.66 19.89 -11.59
C GLU A 62 22.51 21.17 -11.51
N LEU A 63 22.58 21.90 -12.63
CA LEU A 63 23.24 23.21 -12.70
C LEU A 63 22.21 24.31 -12.48
N TYR A 64 22.47 25.17 -11.51
CA TYR A 64 21.67 26.35 -11.27
C TYR A 64 22.58 27.54 -11.01
N ARG A 65 22.46 28.56 -11.84
CA ARG A 65 23.31 29.79 -11.79
C ARG A 65 24.81 29.48 -11.77
N GLY A 66 25.26 28.48 -12.51
CA GLY A 66 26.64 28.09 -12.58
C GLY A 66 27.18 27.26 -11.42
N ALA A 67 26.35 26.90 -10.47
CA ALA A 67 26.70 26.01 -9.35
C ALA A 67 26.00 24.66 -9.52
N GLU A 68 26.71 23.59 -9.16
CA GLU A 68 26.16 22.25 -9.16
C GLU A 68 25.43 21.98 -7.84
N TYR A 69 24.20 21.47 -7.94
CA TYR A 69 23.41 21.04 -6.79
C TYR A 69 23.09 19.57 -6.91
N VAL A 70 23.29 18.83 -5.83
CA VAL A 70 22.85 17.43 -5.74
C VAL A 70 21.39 17.43 -5.37
N VAL A 71 20.56 16.80 -6.20
CA VAL A 71 19.14 16.63 -5.91
C VAL A 71 18.98 15.40 -5.03
N ASP A 72 18.77 15.61 -3.72
CA ASP A 72 18.65 14.54 -2.75
C ASP A 72 17.29 13.86 -2.78
N PHE A 73 16.25 14.61 -3.16
CA PHE A 73 14.88 14.09 -3.18
C PHE A 73 14.44 13.83 -4.62
N LEU A 74 13.96 12.63 -4.87
CA LEU A 74 13.45 12.20 -6.15
C LEU A 74 11.93 12.02 -6.10
N PRO A 75 11.22 12.30 -7.20
CA PRO A 75 9.78 12.08 -7.24
C PRO A 75 9.47 10.60 -7.10
N LYS A 76 8.47 10.31 -6.28
CA LYS A 76 7.92 8.98 -6.05
C LYS A 76 6.40 9.07 -6.04
N VAL A 77 5.76 7.94 -6.16
CA VAL A 77 4.30 7.84 -6.01
C VAL A 77 4.02 6.85 -4.89
N LYS A 78 3.17 7.24 -3.96
CA LYS A 78 2.71 6.36 -2.90
C LYS A 78 1.30 5.86 -3.25
N ILE A 79 1.15 4.56 -3.29
CA ILE A 79 -0.14 3.91 -3.53
C ILE A 79 -0.59 3.27 -2.22
N GLU A 80 -1.82 3.54 -1.83
CA GLU A 80 -2.45 2.92 -0.68
C GLU A 80 -3.64 2.09 -1.13
N VAL A 81 -3.65 0.84 -0.69
CA VAL A 81 -4.73 -0.09 -0.96
C VAL A 81 -5.05 -0.87 0.30
N VAL A 82 -6.32 -1.01 0.61
CA VAL A 82 -6.77 -1.84 1.73
C VAL A 82 -7.43 -3.09 1.17
N THR A 83 -7.02 -4.23 1.66
CA THR A 83 -7.51 -5.52 1.19
C THR A 83 -7.84 -6.45 2.37
N THR A 84 -8.57 -7.50 2.08
CA THR A 84 -8.75 -8.61 3.01
C THR A 84 -7.50 -9.48 3.04
N ASP A 85 -7.35 -10.28 4.09
CA ASP A 85 -6.21 -11.20 4.20
C ASP A 85 -6.11 -12.17 3.02
N ASP A 86 -7.24 -12.59 2.47
CA ASP A 86 -7.29 -13.53 1.36
C ASP A 86 -6.64 -12.98 0.08
N MET A 87 -6.75 -11.69 -0.12
CA MET A 87 -6.23 -11.02 -1.32
C MET A 87 -4.84 -10.43 -1.13
N LEU A 88 -4.34 -10.42 0.10
CA LEU A 88 -3.08 -9.75 0.42
C LEU A 88 -1.91 -10.23 -0.43
N GLN A 89 -1.68 -11.53 -0.47
CA GLN A 89 -0.53 -12.08 -1.20
C GLN A 89 -0.61 -11.81 -2.69
N LYS A 90 -1.80 -11.94 -3.28
CA LYS A 90 -2.02 -11.64 -4.70
C LYS A 90 -1.71 -10.18 -5.01
N ALA A 91 -2.14 -9.28 -4.12
CA ALA A 91 -1.89 -7.85 -4.28
C ALA A 91 -0.40 -7.53 -4.17
N LEU A 92 0.29 -8.11 -3.21
CA LEU A 92 1.73 -7.91 -3.04
C LEU A 92 2.51 -8.40 -4.26
N ASP A 93 2.19 -9.57 -4.76
CA ASP A 93 2.85 -10.14 -5.94
C ASP A 93 2.60 -9.29 -7.18
N ALA A 94 1.36 -8.81 -7.35
CA ALA A 94 0.99 -7.95 -8.48
C ALA A 94 1.77 -6.63 -8.46
N ILE A 95 1.84 -5.98 -7.31
CA ILE A 95 2.57 -4.72 -7.17
C ILE A 95 4.06 -4.91 -7.39
N GLN A 96 4.65 -5.92 -6.77
CA GLN A 96 6.07 -6.20 -6.89
C GLN A 96 6.47 -6.46 -8.33
N LYS A 97 5.72 -7.29 -9.04
CA LYS A 97 5.99 -7.62 -10.43
C LYS A 97 5.85 -6.41 -11.34
N ALA A 98 4.79 -5.63 -11.17
CA ALA A 98 4.50 -4.47 -12.02
C ALA A 98 5.46 -3.30 -11.77
N ALA A 99 5.88 -3.10 -10.53
CA ALA A 99 6.73 -1.96 -10.15
C ALA A 99 8.23 -2.22 -10.31
N LYS A 100 8.65 -3.47 -10.45
CA LYS A 100 10.06 -3.84 -10.48
C LYS A 100 10.74 -3.42 -11.78
N THR A 101 11.87 -2.72 -11.66
CA THR A 101 12.77 -2.44 -12.78
C THR A 101 14.10 -3.21 -12.64
N GLY A 102 14.42 -3.69 -11.45
CA GLY A 102 15.69 -4.31 -11.12
C GLY A 102 16.81 -3.33 -10.81
N ARG A 103 16.50 -2.02 -10.79
CA ARG A 103 17.46 -0.97 -10.50
C ARG A 103 17.22 -0.39 -9.11
N ILE A 104 18.25 0.27 -8.56
CA ILE A 104 18.14 0.98 -7.30
C ILE A 104 17.04 2.04 -7.40
N GLY A 105 16.24 2.18 -6.36
CA GLY A 105 15.15 3.16 -6.32
C GLY A 105 13.79 2.61 -6.72
N ASP A 106 13.66 1.31 -6.91
CA ASP A 106 12.37 0.69 -7.21
C ASP A 106 11.31 0.92 -6.13
N GLY A 107 11.75 1.18 -4.90
CA GLY A 107 10.86 1.48 -3.81
C GLY A 107 10.64 0.31 -2.86
N LYS A 108 9.64 0.45 -2.01
CA LYS A 108 9.30 -0.54 -1.00
C LYS A 108 7.79 -0.66 -0.85
N ILE A 109 7.39 -1.80 -0.35
CA ILE A 109 6.01 -2.08 0.00
C ILE A 109 5.93 -2.28 1.51
N PHE A 110 5.01 -1.57 2.16
CA PHE A 110 4.76 -1.71 3.59
C PHE A 110 3.37 -2.29 3.80
N VAL A 111 3.27 -3.24 4.71
CA VAL A 111 2.00 -3.87 5.05
C VAL A 111 1.70 -3.63 6.52
N SER A 112 0.52 -3.16 6.82
CA SER A 112 0.06 -2.96 8.18
C SER A 112 -1.33 -3.54 8.37
N THR A 113 -1.63 -3.93 9.61
CA THR A 113 -2.95 -4.42 9.97
C THR A 113 -3.85 -3.23 10.28
N ILE A 114 -5.05 -3.23 9.72
CA ILE A 114 -6.06 -2.20 9.97
C ILE A 114 -7.11 -2.78 10.90
N ASP A 115 -7.46 -2.01 11.92
CA ASP A 115 -8.46 -2.42 12.91
C ASP A 115 -9.87 -2.36 12.33
N ASN A 116 -10.18 -1.34 11.54
CA ASN A 116 -11.50 -1.18 10.93
C ASN A 116 -11.44 -0.27 9.71
N ALA A 117 -12.38 -0.45 8.81
CA ALA A 117 -12.62 0.44 7.68
C ALA A 117 -14.11 0.70 7.59
N ILE A 118 -14.50 1.92 7.29
CA ILE A 118 -15.90 2.32 7.17
C ILE A 118 -16.09 3.02 5.84
N ARG A 119 -17.04 2.53 5.05
CA ARG A 119 -17.41 3.17 3.80
C ARG A 119 -18.31 4.36 4.10
N ILE A 120 -17.89 5.54 3.72
CA ILE A 120 -18.59 6.78 4.08
C ILE A 120 -20.01 6.83 3.54
N ARG A 121 -20.21 6.45 2.28
CA ARG A 121 -21.52 6.54 1.63
C ARG A 121 -22.56 5.60 2.24
N THR A 122 -22.19 4.38 2.54
CA THR A 122 -23.11 3.32 2.96
C THR A 122 -23.09 3.04 4.47
N GLY A 123 -22.03 3.43 5.15
CA GLY A 123 -21.81 3.09 6.55
C GLY A 123 -21.38 1.65 6.79
N GLU A 124 -21.16 0.87 5.74
CA GLU A 124 -20.63 -0.49 5.86
C GLU A 124 -19.26 -0.48 6.53
N SER A 125 -19.01 -1.47 7.38
CA SER A 125 -17.75 -1.56 8.12
C SER A 125 -17.11 -2.94 7.98
N GLY A 126 -15.81 -3.00 8.35
CA GLY A 126 -15.06 -4.24 8.29
C GLY A 126 -14.80 -4.68 6.84
N ASN A 127 -14.85 -5.97 6.59
CA ASN A 127 -14.58 -6.53 5.26
C ASN A 127 -15.56 -6.06 4.19
N ASP A 128 -16.77 -5.70 4.57
CA ASP A 128 -17.78 -5.21 3.63
C ASP A 128 -17.44 -3.82 3.08
N ALA A 129 -16.59 -3.07 3.78
CA ALA A 129 -16.16 -1.75 3.37
C ALA A 129 -14.97 -1.76 2.41
N VAL A 130 -14.36 -2.89 2.20
CA VAL A 130 -13.11 -3.04 1.44
C VAL A 130 -13.33 -3.63 0.05
#